data_8c3be598dbe443af523abf6d1e16f2b4
#
_entry.id   8c3be598dbe443af523abf6d1e16f2b4
#
_cell.length_a   1.000
_cell.length_b   1.000
_cell.length_c   1.000
_cell.angle_alpha   90.00
_cell.angle_beta   90.00
_cell.angle_gamma   90.00
#
_symmetry.space_group_name_H-M   'P 1'
#
loop_
_entity.id
_entity.type
_entity.pdbx_description
1 polymer ?
#
loop_
_entity_poly.entity_id
_entity_poly.type
_entity_poly.pdbx_seq_one_letter_code
_entity_poly.pdbx_strand_id
1 'polypeptide(L)'
;MLEAFFWIAVLMVLYTYAGYALVLRLMPKAPRPEITGQFSPPVSIIIAAYKGAGVIKQKLDNTLASDYPRAKLEVIVVTDGSDDGTDTIVERYGDPCVSLIRQVPRAGKTAAQKKGVAAAKYEILIFTDLTTVLESKSIPELVKNLEDPSIGLVSSEDIWVKLDGTTTESAQCAYVKYEMWLRNRESEISSIVSASGCFYAVRKMFFEPIPDYLIDDTVIPLTVAEHGFRCLHHADARSYVPMIPSADREFTRRARMTLGGINALMYKKGLLNPLKYGFYSVQLWSHKMFRWLVPFGLLAALITNARLVSHDPLSFWGIAMLAQLGLYAAAVVGFVRRNQPSTHKLIRLSYFFVSSNLALLLSWYQFVTSGKQTTWSESRGQA
;
A
#
# COMPACT_ATOMS: atom_id res chain seq x y z
N MET A 1 29.76 -23.94 -6.59
CA MET A 1 29.41 -22.52 -6.38
C MET A 1 28.16 -22.10 -7.15
N LEU A 2 28.06 -22.33 -8.47
CA LEU A 2 26.87 -21.89 -9.26
C LEU A 2 25.56 -22.49 -8.74
N GLU A 3 25.54 -23.79 -8.37
CA GLU A 3 24.36 -24.43 -7.76
C GLU A 3 23.90 -23.71 -6.47
N ALA A 4 24.85 -23.35 -5.61
CA ALA A 4 24.54 -22.63 -4.38
C ALA A 4 23.91 -21.27 -4.68
N PHE A 5 24.43 -20.51 -5.65
CA PHE A 5 23.83 -19.24 -6.07
C PHE A 5 22.42 -19.42 -6.65
N PHE A 6 22.20 -20.45 -7.46
CA PHE A 6 20.87 -20.78 -7.97
C PHE A 6 19.90 -21.05 -6.81
N TRP A 7 20.26 -21.94 -5.88
CA TRP A 7 19.39 -22.28 -4.77
C TRP A 7 19.14 -21.11 -3.82
N ILE A 8 20.15 -20.27 -3.54
CA ILE A 8 19.97 -19.04 -2.74
C ILE A 8 18.94 -18.13 -3.41
N ALA A 9 19.05 -17.93 -4.74
CA ALA A 9 18.12 -17.09 -5.47
C ALA A 9 16.69 -17.65 -5.47
N VAL A 10 16.53 -18.95 -5.72
CA VAL A 10 15.24 -19.64 -5.70
C VAL A 10 14.63 -19.63 -4.29
N LEU A 11 15.41 -19.95 -3.26
CA LEU A 11 14.95 -19.95 -1.88
C LEU A 11 14.55 -18.55 -1.41
N MET A 12 15.26 -17.51 -1.83
CA MET A 12 14.86 -16.12 -1.54
C MET A 12 13.48 -15.78 -2.15
N VAL A 13 13.23 -16.20 -3.41
CA VAL A 13 11.94 -15.99 -4.07
C VAL A 13 10.84 -16.77 -3.35
N LEU A 14 11.07 -18.05 -3.05
CA LEU A 14 10.10 -18.90 -2.34
C LEU A 14 9.83 -18.38 -0.92
N TYR A 15 10.87 -17.98 -0.20
CA TYR A 15 10.73 -17.37 1.12
C TYR A 15 9.84 -16.14 1.08
N THR A 16 10.05 -15.27 0.10
CA THR A 16 9.31 -14.00 -0.01
C THR A 16 7.80 -14.20 -0.16
N TYR A 17 7.36 -15.19 -0.92
CA TYR A 17 5.95 -15.41 -1.21
C TYR A 17 5.27 -16.47 -0.34
N ALA A 18 6.01 -17.45 0.16
CA ALA A 18 5.47 -18.55 0.95
C ALA A 18 6.14 -18.69 2.32
N GLY A 19 7.47 -18.61 2.38
CA GLY A 19 8.23 -18.82 3.61
C GLY A 19 7.89 -17.79 4.69
N TYR A 20 7.83 -16.51 4.34
CA TYR A 20 7.47 -15.47 5.29
C TYR A 20 6.03 -15.64 5.81
N ALA A 21 5.08 -15.97 4.95
CA ALA A 21 3.72 -16.27 5.35
C ALA A 21 3.66 -17.45 6.33
N LEU A 22 4.47 -18.50 6.09
CA LEU A 22 4.58 -19.64 6.99
C LEU A 22 5.18 -19.23 8.34
N VAL A 23 6.24 -18.43 8.35
CA VAL A 23 6.84 -17.89 9.59
C VAL A 23 5.78 -17.14 10.40
N LEU A 24 5.05 -16.21 9.78
CA LEU A 24 4.00 -15.47 10.48
C LEU A 24 2.89 -16.39 11.00
N ARG A 25 2.53 -17.45 10.26
CA ARG A 25 1.50 -18.40 10.68
C ARG A 25 1.91 -19.18 11.94
N LEU A 26 3.18 -19.51 12.08
CA LEU A 26 3.73 -20.30 13.19
C LEU A 26 4.05 -19.45 14.42
N MET A 27 4.18 -18.13 14.27
CA MET A 27 4.48 -17.25 15.41
C MET A 27 3.27 -17.08 16.35
N PRO A 28 3.52 -17.03 17.67
CA PRO A 28 2.47 -16.76 18.65
C PRO A 28 1.93 -15.34 18.47
N LYS A 29 0.64 -15.16 18.77
CA LYS A 29 0.02 -13.83 18.81
C LYS A 29 0.46 -13.10 20.06
N ALA A 30 0.77 -11.81 19.92
CA ALA A 30 0.95 -10.94 21.08
C ALA A 30 -0.40 -10.74 21.81
N PRO A 31 -0.38 -10.54 23.12
CA PRO A 31 -1.56 -10.14 23.87
C PRO A 31 -2.18 -8.89 23.25
N ARG A 32 -3.48 -8.91 23.03
CA ARG A 32 -4.22 -7.71 22.65
C ARG A 32 -4.77 -7.07 23.92
N PRO A 33 -4.64 -5.75 24.08
CA PRO A 33 -5.29 -5.06 25.16
C PRO A 33 -6.80 -5.13 24.99
N GLU A 34 -7.52 -5.14 26.08
CA GLU A 34 -8.99 -5.04 26.06
C GLU A 34 -9.36 -3.62 25.63
N ILE A 35 -10.11 -3.52 24.53
CA ILE A 35 -10.65 -2.27 24.01
C ILE A 35 -12.09 -2.17 24.53
N THR A 36 -12.41 -1.11 25.28
CA THR A 36 -13.76 -0.94 25.87
C THR A 36 -14.81 -0.65 24.80
N GLY A 37 -14.38 -0.18 23.64
CA GLY A 37 -15.24 0.19 22.50
C GLY A 37 -16.00 1.51 22.69
N GLN A 38 -15.79 2.21 23.78
CA GLN A 38 -16.42 3.51 24.07
C GLN A 38 -15.52 4.69 23.65
N PHE A 39 -14.29 4.43 23.22
CA PHE A 39 -13.33 5.46 22.82
C PHE A 39 -13.74 6.11 21.51
N SER A 40 -14.24 7.36 21.60
CA SER A 40 -14.70 8.17 20.48
C SER A 40 -14.20 9.61 20.65
N PRO A 41 -12.88 9.85 20.50
CA PRO A 41 -12.27 11.18 20.60
C PRO A 41 -12.63 12.04 19.39
N PRO A 42 -12.44 13.35 19.44
CA PRO A 42 -12.51 14.19 18.25
C PRO A 42 -11.43 13.80 17.22
N VAL A 43 -11.79 13.84 15.92
CA VAL A 43 -10.92 13.41 14.81
C VAL A 43 -10.94 14.43 13.67
N SER A 44 -9.78 14.64 13.02
CA SER A 44 -9.66 15.43 11.80
C SER A 44 -9.42 14.51 10.60
N ILE A 45 -10.35 14.49 9.66
CA ILE A 45 -10.26 13.70 8.42
C ILE A 45 -9.64 14.59 7.33
N ILE A 46 -8.56 14.11 6.71
CA ILE A 46 -7.83 14.84 5.69
C ILE A 46 -8.00 14.12 4.35
N ILE A 47 -8.51 14.88 3.36
CA ILE A 47 -8.74 14.43 1.99
C ILE A 47 -7.90 15.28 1.05
N ALA A 48 -6.82 14.72 0.48
CA ALA A 48 -6.08 15.37 -0.59
C ALA A 48 -6.80 15.13 -1.92
N ALA A 49 -7.14 16.20 -2.64
CA ALA A 49 -7.90 16.16 -3.88
C ALA A 49 -7.13 16.83 -5.02
N TYR A 50 -7.09 16.16 -6.18
CA TYR A 50 -6.61 16.70 -7.44
C TYR A 50 -7.54 16.29 -8.56
N LYS A 51 -8.14 17.27 -9.25
CA LYS A 51 -9.13 17.07 -10.34
C LYS A 51 -10.23 16.09 -9.91
N GLY A 52 -10.95 16.44 -8.86
CA GLY A 52 -11.94 15.58 -8.21
C GLY A 52 -13.39 16.01 -8.38
N ALA A 53 -13.72 16.95 -9.29
CA ALA A 53 -15.07 17.51 -9.42
C ALA A 53 -16.16 16.44 -9.58
N GLY A 54 -15.88 15.34 -10.31
CA GLY A 54 -16.84 14.27 -10.54
C GLY A 54 -17.13 13.38 -9.32
N VAL A 55 -16.30 13.41 -8.27
CA VAL A 55 -16.37 12.46 -7.15
C VAL A 55 -16.35 13.11 -5.75
N ILE A 56 -15.89 14.36 -5.64
CA ILE A 56 -15.69 15.01 -4.33
C ILE A 56 -16.98 15.14 -3.52
N LYS A 57 -18.11 15.47 -4.17
CA LYS A 57 -19.40 15.55 -3.48
C LYS A 57 -19.78 14.20 -2.87
N GLN A 58 -19.71 13.12 -3.67
CA GLN A 58 -20.00 11.76 -3.19
C GLN A 58 -19.05 11.36 -2.05
N LYS A 59 -17.77 11.73 -2.12
CA LYS A 59 -16.81 11.49 -1.06
C LYS A 59 -17.18 12.17 0.24
N LEU A 60 -17.59 13.42 0.18
CA LEU A 60 -18.05 14.17 1.37
C LEU A 60 -19.31 13.55 1.94
N ASP A 61 -20.32 13.27 1.11
CA ASP A 61 -21.56 12.61 1.52
C ASP A 61 -21.26 11.28 2.23
N ASN A 62 -20.39 10.43 1.65
CA ASN A 62 -19.99 9.15 2.23
C ASN A 62 -19.23 9.31 3.56
N THR A 63 -18.31 10.26 3.64
CA THR A 63 -17.51 10.48 4.85
C THR A 63 -18.39 10.97 6.02
N LEU A 64 -19.34 11.85 5.72
CA LEU A 64 -20.24 12.44 6.69
C LEU A 64 -21.41 11.52 7.09
N ALA A 65 -21.66 10.46 6.31
CA ALA A 65 -22.63 9.41 6.63
C ALA A 65 -22.08 8.33 7.59
N SER A 66 -20.85 8.53 8.12
CA SER A 66 -20.27 7.59 9.09
C SER A 66 -21.00 7.64 10.44
N ASP A 67 -21.01 6.49 11.14
CA ASP A 67 -21.57 6.33 12.50
C ASP A 67 -20.66 6.97 13.57
N TYR A 68 -20.09 8.15 13.26
CA TYR A 68 -19.24 8.90 14.18
C TYR A 68 -19.92 10.17 14.63
N PRO A 69 -19.81 10.59 15.92
CA PRO A 69 -20.50 11.80 16.43
C PRO A 69 -20.09 13.06 15.65
N ARG A 70 -21.05 13.71 15.01
CA ARG A 70 -20.82 14.90 14.16
C ARG A 70 -20.07 16.03 14.89
N ALA A 71 -20.35 16.25 16.17
CA ALA A 71 -19.68 17.28 16.98
C ALA A 71 -18.18 16.98 17.22
N LYS A 72 -17.73 15.76 16.92
CA LYS A 72 -16.34 15.30 17.08
C LYS A 72 -15.64 15.09 15.74
N LEU A 73 -16.26 15.50 14.63
CA LEU A 73 -15.78 15.27 13.28
C LEU A 73 -15.38 16.59 12.62
N GLU A 74 -14.17 16.67 12.09
CA GLU A 74 -13.68 17.71 11.20
C GLU A 74 -13.23 17.07 9.88
N VAL A 75 -13.63 17.64 8.75
CA VAL A 75 -13.21 17.20 7.42
C VAL A 75 -12.46 18.33 6.72
N ILE A 76 -11.21 18.11 6.39
CA ILE A 76 -10.34 19.07 5.73
C ILE A 76 -10.05 18.56 4.32
N VAL A 77 -10.60 19.22 3.32
CA VAL A 77 -10.26 18.96 1.92
C VAL A 77 -9.13 19.88 1.51
N VAL A 78 -8.02 19.29 1.04
CA VAL A 78 -6.90 20.05 0.48
C VAL A 78 -6.83 19.80 -1.01
N THR A 79 -7.13 20.81 -1.82
CA THR A 79 -7.02 20.72 -3.27
C THR A 79 -5.62 21.08 -3.73
N ASP A 80 -5.03 20.26 -4.60
CA ASP A 80 -3.64 20.38 -5.05
C ASP A 80 -3.56 20.90 -6.49
N GLY A 81 -3.87 22.19 -6.66
CA GLY A 81 -3.84 22.84 -7.96
C GLY A 81 -4.92 22.32 -8.93
N SER A 82 -6.13 22.04 -8.42
CA SER A 82 -7.27 21.63 -9.23
C SER A 82 -7.83 22.82 -10.03
N ASP A 83 -8.14 22.57 -11.30
CA ASP A 83 -8.70 23.55 -12.26
C ASP A 83 -10.04 23.11 -12.85
N ASP A 84 -10.63 22.04 -12.31
CA ASP A 84 -11.83 21.36 -12.81
C ASP A 84 -13.13 21.75 -12.07
N GLY A 85 -13.08 22.71 -11.16
CA GLY A 85 -14.21 23.12 -10.33
C GLY A 85 -14.34 22.35 -8.99
N THR A 86 -13.40 21.48 -8.64
CA THR A 86 -13.38 20.78 -7.34
C THR A 86 -13.53 21.75 -6.18
N ASP A 87 -12.78 22.86 -6.18
CA ASP A 87 -12.79 23.89 -5.13
C ASP A 87 -14.20 24.46 -4.93
N THR A 88 -14.86 24.84 -6.01
CA THR A 88 -16.21 25.43 -5.98
C THR A 88 -17.24 24.45 -5.42
N ILE A 89 -17.11 23.16 -5.71
CA ILE A 89 -18.02 22.14 -5.17
C ILE A 89 -17.86 22.02 -3.66
N VAL A 90 -16.62 22.01 -3.17
CA VAL A 90 -16.34 21.93 -1.72
C VAL A 90 -16.82 23.18 -1.00
N GLU A 91 -16.60 24.38 -1.55
CA GLU A 91 -17.07 25.64 -0.95
C GLU A 91 -18.58 25.71 -0.85
N ARG A 92 -19.28 25.24 -1.89
CA ARG A 92 -20.75 25.23 -1.93
C ARG A 92 -21.36 24.07 -1.15
N TYR A 93 -20.57 23.17 -0.61
CA TYR A 93 -21.08 22.02 0.13
C TYR A 93 -21.83 22.43 1.40
N GLY A 94 -21.39 23.53 2.05
CA GLY A 94 -22.16 24.24 3.07
C GLY A 94 -22.26 23.56 4.44
N ASP A 95 -21.53 22.47 4.68
CA ASP A 95 -21.52 21.78 5.97
C ASP A 95 -20.43 22.36 6.89
N PRO A 96 -20.77 22.76 8.12
CA PRO A 96 -19.83 23.42 9.05
C PRO A 96 -18.65 22.51 9.47
N CYS A 97 -18.76 21.18 9.30
CA CYS A 97 -17.67 20.26 9.59
C CYS A 97 -16.64 20.19 8.43
N VAL A 98 -16.94 20.74 7.26
CA VAL A 98 -16.11 20.67 6.06
C VAL A 98 -15.39 22.00 5.84
N SER A 99 -14.09 21.93 5.66
CA SER A 99 -13.24 23.07 5.30
C SER A 99 -12.43 22.81 4.05
N LEU A 100 -12.15 23.84 3.26
CA LEU A 100 -11.33 23.81 2.07
C LEU A 100 -10.00 24.52 2.28
N ILE A 101 -8.91 23.88 1.90
CA ILE A 101 -7.59 24.49 1.79
C ILE A 101 -7.12 24.36 0.34
N ARG A 102 -6.74 25.47 -0.28
CA ARG A 102 -6.16 25.46 -1.63
C ARG A 102 -4.65 25.42 -1.56
N GLN A 103 -4.07 24.48 -2.31
CA GLN A 103 -2.64 24.42 -2.54
C GLN A 103 -2.33 24.82 -3.98
N VAL A 104 -1.69 25.97 -4.15
CA VAL A 104 -1.24 26.50 -5.44
C VAL A 104 0.21 27.00 -5.24
N PRO A 105 1.14 26.63 -6.11
CA PRO A 105 1.03 25.68 -7.21
C PRO A 105 0.88 24.23 -6.72
N ARG A 106 0.56 23.31 -7.65
CA ARG A 106 0.49 21.89 -7.38
C ARG A 106 1.84 21.36 -6.85
N ALA A 107 1.79 20.62 -5.73
CA ALA A 107 3.01 20.15 -5.05
C ALA A 107 2.99 18.65 -4.66
N GLY A 108 1.85 17.98 -4.83
CA GLY A 108 1.71 16.55 -4.59
C GLY A 108 0.91 16.17 -3.33
N LYS A 109 0.51 14.88 -3.24
CA LYS A 109 -0.37 14.36 -2.17
C LYS A 109 0.23 14.64 -0.79
N THR A 110 1.49 14.32 -0.59
CA THR A 110 2.18 14.50 0.71
C THR A 110 2.21 15.97 1.12
N ALA A 111 2.48 16.88 0.18
CA ALA A 111 2.44 18.31 0.46
C ALA A 111 1.02 18.80 0.84
N ALA A 112 -0.01 18.28 0.13
CA ALA A 112 -1.40 18.58 0.45
C ALA A 112 -1.79 18.05 1.84
N GLN A 113 -1.40 16.81 2.16
CA GLN A 113 -1.64 16.24 3.49
C GLN A 113 -0.96 17.05 4.60
N LYS A 114 0.28 17.51 4.41
CA LYS A 114 0.98 18.37 5.38
C LYS A 114 0.22 19.66 5.68
N LYS A 115 -0.37 20.28 4.66
CA LYS A 115 -1.23 21.46 4.86
C LYS A 115 -2.50 21.12 5.64
N GLY A 116 -3.12 19.99 5.33
CA GLY A 116 -4.27 19.49 6.08
C GLY A 116 -3.94 19.23 7.55
N VAL A 117 -2.81 18.57 7.82
CA VAL A 117 -2.33 18.32 9.20
C VAL A 117 -2.04 19.59 9.97
N ALA A 118 -1.45 20.59 9.31
CA ALA A 118 -1.17 21.89 9.95
C ALA A 118 -2.46 22.62 10.37
N ALA A 119 -3.54 22.44 9.62
CA ALA A 119 -4.85 23.05 9.90
C ALA A 119 -5.72 22.19 10.85
N ALA A 120 -5.41 20.90 11.01
CA ALA A 120 -6.19 19.98 11.82
C ALA A 120 -6.22 20.38 13.30
N LYS A 121 -7.43 20.42 13.87
CA LYS A 121 -7.65 20.82 15.29
C LYS A 121 -7.39 19.68 16.26
N TYR A 122 -7.56 18.41 15.81
CA TYR A 122 -7.60 17.27 16.72
C TYR A 122 -6.34 16.41 16.65
N GLU A 123 -6.07 15.69 17.74
CA GLU A 123 -4.88 14.88 17.91
C GLU A 123 -4.92 13.53 17.18
N ILE A 124 -6.10 13.13 16.71
CA ILE A 124 -6.25 11.95 15.87
C ILE A 124 -6.56 12.40 14.46
N LEU A 125 -5.68 12.03 13.56
CA LEU A 125 -5.80 12.30 12.13
C LEU A 125 -6.27 11.04 11.40
N ILE A 126 -7.17 11.23 10.46
CA ILE A 126 -7.63 10.18 9.55
C ILE A 126 -7.32 10.62 8.12
N PHE A 127 -6.64 9.78 7.38
CA PHE A 127 -6.37 10.01 5.96
C PHE A 127 -7.24 9.09 5.12
N THR A 128 -7.86 9.64 4.09
CA THR A 128 -8.61 8.85 3.12
C THR A 128 -8.46 9.40 1.71
N ASP A 129 -8.34 8.48 0.73
CA ASP A 129 -8.26 8.86 -0.67
C ASP A 129 -9.62 9.37 -1.18
N LEU A 130 -9.58 10.26 -2.16
CA LEU A 130 -10.75 10.88 -2.78
C LEU A 130 -11.76 9.86 -3.34
N THR A 131 -11.28 8.76 -3.90
CA THR A 131 -12.11 7.73 -4.57
C THR A 131 -12.48 6.55 -3.66
N THR A 132 -11.99 6.53 -2.42
CA THR A 132 -12.27 5.45 -1.49
C THR A 132 -13.64 5.64 -0.84
N VAL A 133 -14.46 4.59 -0.85
CA VAL A 133 -15.77 4.56 -0.19
C VAL A 133 -15.64 3.84 1.14
N LEU A 134 -16.11 4.43 2.23
CA LEU A 134 -16.05 3.90 3.59
C LEU A 134 -17.41 3.29 3.97
N GLU A 135 -17.40 2.17 4.69
CA GLU A 135 -18.59 1.70 5.41
C GLU A 135 -18.90 2.66 6.57
N SER A 136 -20.16 2.77 6.97
CA SER A 136 -20.57 3.71 8.02
C SER A 136 -19.84 3.48 9.35
N LYS A 137 -19.51 2.23 9.67
CA LYS A 137 -18.78 1.83 10.89
C LYS A 137 -17.25 1.91 10.78
N SER A 138 -16.69 2.19 9.59
CA SER A 138 -15.24 2.11 9.39
C SER A 138 -14.45 3.14 10.20
N ILE A 139 -14.96 4.35 10.38
CA ILE A 139 -14.30 5.38 11.20
C ILE A 139 -14.28 4.97 12.69
N PRO A 140 -15.41 4.63 13.34
CA PRO A 140 -15.39 4.18 14.73
C PRO A 140 -14.53 2.91 14.92
N GLU A 141 -14.60 1.94 14.00
CA GLU A 141 -13.78 0.73 14.05
C GLU A 141 -12.27 1.03 13.97
N LEU A 142 -11.87 1.99 13.15
CA LEU A 142 -10.48 2.39 13.03
C LEU A 142 -9.99 3.09 14.31
N VAL A 143 -10.79 4.03 14.83
CA VAL A 143 -10.41 4.91 15.93
C VAL A 143 -10.39 4.20 17.28
N LYS A 144 -11.31 3.26 17.53
CA LYS A 144 -11.40 2.55 18.83
C LYS A 144 -10.08 1.88 19.24
N ASN A 145 -9.28 1.41 18.28
CA ASN A 145 -7.99 0.77 18.58
C ASN A 145 -6.94 1.75 19.13
N LEU A 146 -7.11 3.06 18.89
CA LEU A 146 -6.26 4.10 19.47
C LEU A 146 -6.59 4.40 20.94
N GLU A 147 -7.54 3.67 21.56
CA GLU A 147 -7.76 3.68 23.00
C GLU A 147 -6.50 3.22 23.75
N ASP A 148 -5.81 2.22 23.21
CA ASP A 148 -4.51 1.79 23.72
C ASP A 148 -3.43 2.85 23.41
N PRO A 149 -2.79 3.45 24.43
CA PRO A 149 -1.78 4.47 24.23
C PRO A 149 -0.52 3.97 23.52
N SER A 150 -0.26 2.66 23.50
CA SER A 150 0.88 2.07 22.80
C SER A 150 0.68 1.98 21.28
N ILE A 151 -0.56 2.21 20.81
CA ILE A 151 -0.90 2.19 19.39
C ILE A 151 -0.82 3.60 18.82
N GLY A 152 0.06 3.78 17.83
CA GLY A 152 0.27 5.06 17.15
C GLY A 152 -0.50 5.20 15.85
N LEU A 153 -0.76 4.07 15.16
CA LEU A 153 -1.45 4.05 13.86
C LEU A 153 -2.33 2.81 13.72
N VAL A 154 -3.49 2.98 13.06
CA VAL A 154 -4.39 1.88 12.69
C VAL A 154 -4.72 1.99 11.21
N SER A 155 -4.53 0.91 10.47
CA SER A 155 -4.77 0.79 9.03
C SER A 155 -6.02 -0.03 8.76
N SER A 156 -6.75 0.32 7.70
CA SER A 156 -7.97 -0.36 7.26
C SER A 156 -7.73 -1.65 6.48
N GLU A 157 -8.83 -2.41 6.30
CA GLU A 157 -8.97 -3.49 5.33
C GLU A 157 -9.42 -2.90 3.97
N ASP A 158 -8.59 -3.08 2.93
CA ASP A 158 -8.89 -2.60 1.59
C ASP A 158 -9.61 -3.68 0.78
N ILE A 159 -10.85 -3.42 0.39
CA ILE A 159 -11.64 -4.27 -0.48
C ILE A 159 -11.65 -3.67 -1.89
N TRP A 160 -10.98 -4.35 -2.82
CA TRP A 160 -10.91 -3.86 -4.18
C TRP A 160 -12.16 -4.27 -4.96
N VAL A 161 -12.82 -3.27 -5.55
CA VAL A 161 -14.08 -3.40 -6.28
C VAL A 161 -13.94 -2.87 -7.71
N LYS A 162 -14.76 -3.38 -8.63
CA LYS A 162 -14.91 -2.79 -9.97
C LYS A 162 -15.56 -1.40 -9.85
N LEU A 163 -15.58 -0.64 -10.95
CA LEU A 163 -16.23 0.68 -10.98
C LEU A 163 -17.73 0.61 -10.71
N ASP A 164 -18.38 -0.53 -10.96
CA ASP A 164 -19.78 -0.81 -10.64
C ASP A 164 -20.00 -1.22 -9.16
N GLY A 165 -18.95 -1.22 -8.34
CA GLY A 165 -19.00 -1.63 -6.94
C GLY A 165 -18.96 -3.14 -6.70
N THR A 166 -18.97 -3.97 -7.75
CA THR A 166 -18.94 -5.43 -7.60
C THR A 166 -17.52 -5.96 -7.33
N THR A 167 -17.42 -7.02 -6.55
CA THR A 167 -16.14 -7.73 -6.34
C THR A 167 -15.80 -8.61 -7.54
N THR A 168 -14.53 -8.87 -7.77
CA THR A 168 -14.07 -9.75 -8.84
C THR A 168 -12.94 -10.67 -8.37
N GLU A 169 -12.90 -11.88 -8.92
CA GLU A 169 -11.79 -12.80 -8.73
C GLU A 169 -10.69 -12.57 -9.78
N SER A 170 -9.87 -11.55 -9.56
CA SER A 170 -8.69 -11.31 -10.39
C SER A 170 -7.41 -11.68 -9.65
N ALA A 171 -6.31 -11.88 -10.38
CA ALA A 171 -4.99 -12.08 -9.77
C ALA A 171 -4.59 -10.91 -8.87
N GLN A 172 -5.04 -9.70 -9.22
CA GLN A 172 -4.83 -8.49 -8.45
C GLN A 172 -5.60 -8.52 -7.12
N CYS A 173 -6.88 -8.92 -7.14
CA CYS A 173 -7.67 -9.05 -5.91
C CYS A 173 -7.14 -10.17 -5.01
N ALA A 174 -6.69 -11.30 -5.59
CA ALA A 174 -6.05 -12.37 -4.82
C ALA A 174 -4.78 -11.88 -4.13
N TYR A 175 -3.97 -11.08 -4.84
CA TYR A 175 -2.78 -10.47 -4.26
C TYR A 175 -3.12 -9.50 -3.11
N VAL A 176 -4.15 -8.65 -3.29
CA VAL A 176 -4.58 -7.73 -2.23
C VAL A 176 -5.09 -8.49 -1.01
N LYS A 177 -5.90 -9.55 -1.18
CA LYS A 177 -6.34 -10.42 -0.08
C LYS A 177 -5.15 -11.03 0.66
N TYR A 178 -4.13 -11.48 -0.06
CA TYR A 178 -2.90 -11.99 0.54
C TYR A 178 -2.16 -10.91 1.33
N GLU A 179 -2.05 -9.68 0.80
CA GLU A 179 -1.43 -8.54 1.47
C GLU A 179 -2.19 -8.16 2.75
N MET A 180 -3.53 -8.13 2.73
CA MET A 180 -4.35 -7.86 3.90
C MET A 180 -4.17 -8.96 4.97
N TRP A 181 -4.10 -10.23 4.54
CA TRP A 181 -3.81 -11.34 5.45
C TRP A 181 -2.42 -11.21 6.10
N LEU A 182 -1.38 -10.83 5.34
CA LEU A 182 -0.05 -10.57 5.91
C LEU A 182 -0.10 -9.45 6.95
N ARG A 183 -0.72 -8.31 6.64
CA ARG A 183 -0.87 -7.18 7.57
C ARG A 183 -1.63 -7.58 8.83
N ASN A 184 -2.70 -8.35 8.70
CA ASN A 184 -3.43 -8.85 9.86
C ASN A 184 -2.53 -9.71 10.76
N ARG A 185 -1.77 -10.65 10.17
CA ARG A 185 -0.83 -11.49 10.94
C ARG A 185 0.31 -10.69 11.56
N GLU A 186 0.90 -9.74 10.83
CA GLU A 186 1.92 -8.83 11.37
C GLU A 186 1.39 -8.02 12.54
N SER A 187 0.18 -7.48 12.41
CA SER A 187 -0.52 -6.73 13.45
C SER A 187 -0.78 -7.58 14.71
N GLU A 188 -1.12 -8.87 14.53
CA GLU A 188 -1.33 -9.79 15.65
C GLU A 188 -0.05 -10.14 16.42
N ILE A 189 1.10 -10.10 15.75
CA ILE A 189 2.41 -10.50 16.33
C ILE A 189 3.17 -9.28 16.85
N SER A 190 3.21 -8.20 16.07
CA SER A 190 4.02 -7.01 16.37
C SER A 190 3.36 -5.75 15.78
N SER A 191 3.80 -5.33 14.60
CA SER A 191 3.40 -4.10 13.93
C SER A 191 3.35 -4.32 12.42
N ILE A 192 2.45 -3.66 11.71
CA ILE A 192 2.49 -3.65 10.23
C ILE A 192 3.64 -2.79 9.73
N VAL A 193 4.20 -3.15 8.57
CA VAL A 193 5.33 -2.44 7.96
C VAL A 193 4.92 -1.32 7.01
N SER A 194 3.64 -1.27 6.63
CA SER A 194 3.03 -0.17 5.87
C SER A 194 1.52 -0.17 6.07
N ALA A 195 0.91 1.02 6.06
CA ALA A 195 -0.53 1.19 6.14
C ALA A 195 -1.21 1.03 4.77
N SER A 196 -2.54 1.04 4.76
CA SER A 196 -3.32 1.31 3.56
C SER A 196 -3.17 2.79 3.19
N GLY A 197 -2.77 3.08 1.96
CA GLY A 197 -2.75 4.46 1.45
C GLY A 197 -4.15 5.04 1.21
N CYS A 198 -5.20 4.20 1.34
CA CYS A 198 -6.57 4.56 1.04
C CYS A 198 -7.36 5.01 2.27
N PHE A 199 -7.04 4.42 3.47
CA PHE A 199 -7.73 4.77 4.71
C PHE A 199 -6.94 4.29 5.93
N TYR A 200 -6.53 5.21 6.80
CA TYR A 200 -5.86 4.91 8.07
C TYR A 200 -6.01 6.06 9.07
N ALA A 201 -5.88 5.76 10.36
CA ALA A 201 -5.82 6.74 11.44
C ALA A 201 -4.44 6.73 12.11
N VAL A 202 -3.98 7.90 12.56
CA VAL A 202 -2.70 8.07 13.22
C VAL A 202 -2.77 9.19 14.27
N ARG A 203 -2.00 9.08 15.34
CA ARG A 203 -1.82 10.19 16.29
C ARG A 203 -1.00 11.30 15.61
N LYS A 204 -1.46 12.53 15.72
CA LYS A 204 -0.87 13.73 15.07
C LYS A 204 0.62 13.89 15.37
N MET A 205 1.07 13.51 16.58
CA MET A 205 2.46 13.58 17.00
C MET A 205 3.44 12.80 16.10
N PHE A 206 2.96 11.79 15.35
CA PHE A 206 3.80 11.01 14.42
C PHE A 206 3.84 11.56 13.01
N PHE A 207 3.07 12.62 12.72
CA PHE A 207 3.12 13.28 11.43
C PHE A 207 4.22 14.34 11.44
N GLU A 208 5.46 13.91 11.44
CA GLU A 208 6.63 14.77 11.33
C GLU A 208 6.72 15.44 9.95
N PRO A 209 7.43 16.59 9.84
CA PRO A 209 7.76 17.15 8.54
C PRO A 209 8.61 16.18 7.73
N ILE A 210 8.03 15.57 6.71
CA ILE A 210 8.70 14.65 5.79
C ILE A 210 8.91 15.33 4.41
N PRO A 211 9.94 14.95 3.65
CA PRO A 211 10.07 15.36 2.25
C PRO A 211 8.86 15.01 1.39
N ASP A 212 8.45 15.88 0.46
CA ASP A 212 7.22 15.73 -0.33
C ASP A 212 7.25 14.54 -1.31
N TYR A 213 8.43 13.99 -1.60
CA TYR A 213 8.59 12.82 -2.45
C TYR A 213 8.38 11.48 -1.72
N LEU A 214 8.23 11.49 -0.40
CA LEU A 214 7.93 10.28 0.38
C LEU A 214 6.42 10.02 0.39
N ILE A 215 6.06 8.74 0.40
CA ILE A 215 4.66 8.32 0.50
C ILE A 215 4.27 8.11 1.96
N ASP A 216 3.16 8.71 2.33
CA ASP A 216 2.63 8.76 3.70
C ASP A 216 2.37 7.37 4.28
N ASP A 217 1.73 6.49 3.52
CA ASP A 217 1.32 5.14 3.92
C ASP A 217 2.49 4.20 4.27
N THR A 218 3.69 4.58 3.91
CA THR A 218 4.91 3.83 4.27
C THR A 218 5.75 4.58 5.30
N VAL A 219 6.02 5.88 5.10
CA VAL A 219 6.93 6.61 5.99
C VAL A 219 6.32 6.85 7.37
N ILE A 220 5.01 7.09 7.48
CA ILE A 220 4.36 7.33 8.78
C ILE A 220 4.38 6.07 9.67
N PRO A 221 3.98 4.86 9.20
CA PRO A 221 4.14 3.64 10.00
C PRO A 221 5.58 3.39 10.43
N LEU A 222 6.57 3.69 9.58
CA LEU A 222 7.99 3.58 9.94
C LEU A 222 8.36 4.57 11.05
N THR A 223 7.85 5.80 11.00
CA THR A 223 8.06 6.81 12.06
C THR A 223 7.42 6.36 13.37
N VAL A 224 6.19 5.86 13.35
CA VAL A 224 5.52 5.31 14.55
C VAL A 224 6.35 4.20 15.18
N ALA A 225 6.82 3.25 14.37
CA ALA A 225 7.65 2.14 14.87
C ALA A 225 9.02 2.60 15.38
N GLU A 226 9.63 3.62 14.77
CA GLU A 226 10.89 4.21 15.22
C GLU A 226 10.79 4.80 16.63
N HIS A 227 9.62 5.34 16.98
CA HIS A 227 9.29 5.85 18.33
C HIS A 227 8.86 4.75 19.32
N GLY A 228 8.86 3.48 18.91
CA GLY A 228 8.50 2.35 19.77
C GLY A 228 7.00 2.09 19.92
N PHE A 229 6.17 2.76 19.11
CA PHE A 229 4.72 2.53 19.10
C PHE A 229 4.34 1.47 18.07
N ARG A 230 3.15 0.89 18.23
CA ARG A 230 2.65 -0.14 17.32
C ARG A 230 1.78 0.46 16.22
N CYS A 231 1.88 -0.13 15.03
CA CYS A 231 0.97 0.08 13.91
C CYS A 231 0.12 -1.18 13.73
N LEU A 232 -1.21 -1.04 13.77
CA LEU A 232 -2.12 -2.17 13.64
C LEU A 232 -2.86 -2.14 12.30
N HIS A 233 -3.29 -3.31 11.88
CA HIS A 233 -4.31 -3.51 10.85
C HIS A 233 -5.62 -3.91 11.54
N HIS A 234 -6.75 -3.36 11.09
CA HIS A 234 -8.07 -3.68 11.63
C HIS A 234 -9.03 -4.10 10.52
N ALA A 235 -9.39 -5.40 10.51
CA ALA A 235 -10.16 -6.01 9.42
C ALA A 235 -11.63 -5.52 9.32
N ASP A 236 -12.20 -5.00 10.41
CA ASP A 236 -13.57 -4.47 10.41
C ASP A 236 -13.65 -2.99 9.98
N ALA A 237 -12.53 -2.29 9.92
CA ALA A 237 -12.45 -0.94 9.34
C ALA A 237 -12.31 -1.03 7.82
N ARG A 238 -13.42 -1.25 7.10
CA ARG A 238 -13.43 -1.57 5.67
C ARG A 238 -13.44 -0.35 4.79
N SER A 239 -12.62 -0.38 3.74
CA SER A 239 -12.59 0.63 2.68
C SER A 239 -12.71 -0.02 1.30
N TYR A 240 -13.63 0.48 0.48
CA TYR A 240 -13.84 0.00 -0.89
C TYR A 240 -13.04 0.86 -1.85
N VAL A 241 -12.14 0.23 -2.57
CA VAL A 241 -11.16 0.88 -3.42
C VAL A 241 -11.43 0.51 -4.88
N PRO A 242 -11.75 1.48 -5.76
CA PRO A 242 -11.95 1.20 -7.18
C PRO A 242 -10.69 0.63 -7.82
N MET A 243 -10.84 -0.46 -8.57
CA MET A 243 -9.77 -1.05 -9.37
C MET A 243 -9.42 -0.13 -10.54
N ILE A 244 -8.15 -0.15 -10.92
CA ILE A 244 -7.69 0.50 -12.15
C ILE A 244 -7.96 -0.46 -13.31
N PRO A 245 -8.83 -0.11 -14.30
CA PRO A 245 -9.20 -1.01 -15.38
C PRO A 245 -8.03 -1.31 -16.34
N SER A 246 -7.12 -0.35 -16.53
CA SER A 246 -6.00 -0.46 -17.46
C SER A 246 -4.79 -1.15 -16.82
N ALA A 247 -4.31 -2.23 -17.46
CA ALA A 247 -3.09 -2.92 -17.06
C ALA A 247 -1.85 -2.02 -17.11
N ASP A 248 -1.77 -1.11 -18.06
CA ASP A 248 -0.63 -0.18 -18.22
C ASP A 248 -0.63 0.88 -17.12
N ARG A 249 -1.81 1.42 -16.77
CA ARG A 249 -1.96 2.34 -15.62
C ARG A 249 -1.62 1.64 -14.30
N GLU A 250 -2.04 0.38 -14.15
CA GLU A 250 -1.72 -0.42 -12.94
C GLU A 250 -0.22 -0.70 -12.84
N PHE A 251 0.46 -1.01 -13.95
CA PHE A 251 1.92 -1.17 -14.00
C PHE A 251 2.63 0.11 -13.53
N THR A 252 2.25 1.26 -14.10
CA THR A 252 2.81 2.58 -13.74
C THR A 252 2.55 2.92 -12.27
N ARG A 253 1.34 2.63 -11.77
CA ARG A 253 1.00 2.83 -10.36
C ARG A 253 1.88 1.99 -9.45
N ARG A 254 2.10 0.69 -9.79
CA ARG A 254 2.97 -0.21 -9.00
C ARG A 254 4.40 0.28 -8.95
N ALA A 255 4.96 0.67 -10.11
CA ALA A 255 6.32 1.20 -10.17
C ALA A 255 6.46 2.43 -9.27
N ARG A 256 5.51 3.37 -9.33
CA ARG A 256 5.51 4.57 -8.48
C ARG A 256 5.38 4.24 -6.99
N MET A 257 4.44 3.35 -6.60
CA MET A 257 4.24 2.94 -5.21
C MET A 257 5.48 2.26 -4.64
N THR A 258 6.12 1.39 -5.45
CA THR A 258 7.36 0.72 -5.04
C THR A 258 8.52 1.72 -4.90
N LEU A 259 8.68 2.65 -5.84
CA LEU A 259 9.70 3.72 -5.75
C LEU A 259 9.50 4.54 -4.47
N GLY A 260 8.26 4.93 -4.18
CA GLY A 260 7.92 5.63 -2.94
C GLY A 260 8.24 4.81 -1.69
N GLY A 261 7.95 3.51 -1.71
CA GLY A 261 8.27 2.57 -0.63
C GLY A 261 9.79 2.42 -0.41
N ILE A 262 10.57 2.27 -1.50
CA ILE A 262 12.04 2.21 -1.44
C ILE A 262 12.58 3.52 -0.84
N ASN A 263 12.13 4.68 -1.31
CA ASN A 263 12.54 5.98 -0.79
C ASN A 263 12.22 6.12 0.70
N ALA A 264 11.02 5.75 1.14
CA ALA A 264 10.61 5.82 2.54
C ALA A 264 11.45 4.90 3.44
N LEU A 265 11.70 3.66 3.01
CA LEU A 265 12.53 2.72 3.78
C LEU A 265 14.00 3.16 3.82
N MET A 266 14.54 3.70 2.72
CA MET A 266 15.91 4.23 2.73
C MET A 266 16.03 5.50 3.58
N TYR A 267 14.99 6.33 3.64
CA TYR A 267 14.92 7.47 4.55
C TYR A 267 14.97 7.03 6.03
N LYS A 268 14.27 5.94 6.37
CA LYS A 268 14.22 5.34 7.71
C LYS A 268 15.07 4.04 7.82
N LYS A 269 16.17 3.94 7.06
CA LYS A 269 17.01 2.71 6.96
C LYS A 269 17.54 2.17 8.29
N GLY A 270 17.61 3.01 9.33
CA GLY A 270 17.97 2.59 10.68
C GLY A 270 17.08 1.46 11.22
N LEU A 271 15.81 1.41 10.80
CA LEU A 271 14.85 0.37 11.17
C LEU A 271 15.21 -1.03 10.64
N LEU A 272 16.10 -1.13 9.67
CA LEU A 272 16.59 -2.41 9.15
C LEU A 272 17.60 -3.10 10.09
N ASN A 273 17.97 -2.47 11.21
CA ASN A 273 18.89 -3.06 12.20
C ASN A 273 18.15 -3.96 13.20
N PRO A 274 18.25 -5.31 13.09
CA PRO A 274 17.52 -6.23 13.96
C PRO A 274 18.03 -6.21 15.42
N LEU A 275 19.26 -5.76 15.67
CA LEU A 275 19.78 -5.61 17.02
C LEU A 275 19.11 -4.47 17.78
N LYS A 276 18.58 -3.46 17.06
CA LYS A 276 17.89 -2.31 17.67
C LYS A 276 16.37 -2.47 17.69
N TYR A 277 15.79 -3.00 16.62
CA TYR A 277 14.33 -3.05 16.43
C TYR A 277 13.75 -4.47 16.41
N GLY A 278 14.60 -5.47 16.72
CA GLY A 278 14.18 -6.86 16.90
C GLY A 278 13.40 -7.42 15.71
N PHE A 279 12.26 -8.05 16.02
CA PHE A 279 11.44 -8.72 15.03
C PHE A 279 10.84 -7.76 13.99
N TYR A 280 10.60 -6.50 14.31
CA TYR A 280 10.11 -5.51 13.33
C TYR A 280 11.09 -5.33 12.16
N SER A 281 12.40 -5.35 12.41
CA SER A 281 13.39 -5.34 11.32
C SER A 281 13.29 -6.59 10.44
N VAL A 282 13.04 -7.76 11.03
CA VAL A 282 12.84 -9.02 10.28
C VAL A 282 11.60 -8.91 9.38
N GLN A 283 10.52 -8.29 9.88
CA GLN A 283 9.32 -8.01 9.09
C GLN A 283 9.65 -7.08 7.90
N LEU A 284 10.40 -5.99 8.12
CA LEU A 284 10.82 -5.08 7.06
C LEU A 284 11.66 -5.77 5.98
N TRP A 285 12.63 -6.59 6.38
CA TRP A 285 13.43 -7.38 5.44
C TRP A 285 12.57 -8.37 4.66
N SER A 286 11.71 -9.12 5.34
CA SER A 286 10.91 -10.20 4.73
C SER A 286 9.79 -9.67 3.85
N HIS A 287 9.02 -8.69 4.34
CA HIS A 287 7.82 -8.19 3.65
C HIS A 287 8.15 -7.16 2.57
N LYS A 288 9.19 -6.33 2.76
CA LYS A 288 9.54 -5.24 1.84
C LYS A 288 10.83 -5.53 1.07
N MET A 289 11.97 -5.62 1.74
CA MET A 289 13.26 -5.71 1.06
C MET A 289 13.37 -6.93 0.16
N PHE A 290 13.10 -8.14 0.67
CA PHE A 290 13.20 -9.35 -0.16
C PHE A 290 12.22 -9.32 -1.32
N ARG A 291 11.00 -8.80 -1.13
CA ARG A 291 10.03 -8.65 -2.21
C ARG A 291 10.54 -7.73 -3.32
N TRP A 292 11.17 -6.62 -2.97
CA TRP A 292 11.75 -5.70 -3.95
C TRP A 292 13.01 -6.27 -4.62
N LEU A 293 13.68 -7.24 -3.98
CA LEU A 293 14.84 -7.93 -4.53
C LEU A 293 14.49 -9.16 -5.39
N VAL A 294 13.23 -9.64 -5.38
CA VAL A 294 12.80 -10.80 -6.19
C VAL A 294 13.22 -10.73 -7.65
N PRO A 295 13.07 -9.61 -8.40
CA PRO A 295 13.47 -9.59 -9.80
C PRO A 295 14.96 -9.85 -10.01
N PHE A 296 15.81 -9.43 -9.10
CA PHE A 296 17.25 -9.74 -9.14
C PHE A 296 17.51 -11.23 -8.85
N GLY A 297 16.75 -11.83 -7.91
CA GLY A 297 16.79 -13.26 -7.65
C GLY A 297 16.36 -14.08 -8.87
N LEU A 298 15.28 -13.67 -9.56
CA LEU A 298 14.84 -14.33 -10.80
C LEU A 298 15.89 -14.26 -11.91
N LEU A 299 16.56 -13.12 -12.07
CA LEU A 299 17.66 -12.94 -13.02
C LEU A 299 18.88 -13.79 -12.63
N ALA A 300 19.26 -13.79 -11.36
CA ALA A 300 20.36 -14.62 -10.86
C ALA A 300 20.08 -16.12 -11.07
N ALA A 301 18.86 -16.58 -10.76
CA ALA A 301 18.45 -17.97 -11.03
C ALA A 301 18.52 -18.30 -12.52
N LEU A 302 18.06 -17.40 -13.41
CA LEU A 302 18.13 -17.61 -14.85
C LEU A 302 19.57 -17.72 -15.35
N ILE A 303 20.45 -16.80 -14.95
CA ILE A 303 21.85 -16.75 -15.40
C ILE A 303 22.62 -17.97 -14.89
N THR A 304 22.47 -18.31 -13.61
CA THR A 304 23.16 -19.46 -13.03
C THR A 304 22.66 -20.78 -13.63
N ASN A 305 21.35 -20.91 -13.82
CA ASN A 305 20.75 -22.09 -14.43
C ASN A 305 21.18 -22.24 -15.89
N ALA A 306 21.26 -21.16 -16.67
CA ALA A 306 21.76 -21.21 -18.05
C ALA A 306 23.19 -21.77 -18.15
N ARG A 307 24.04 -21.45 -17.16
CA ARG A 307 25.39 -22.01 -17.08
C ARG A 307 25.38 -23.49 -16.67
N LEU A 308 24.50 -23.89 -15.75
CA LEU A 308 24.41 -25.29 -15.32
C LEU A 308 23.87 -26.21 -16.42
N VAL A 309 22.84 -25.78 -17.14
CA VAL A 309 22.25 -26.49 -18.28
C VAL A 309 23.27 -26.70 -19.40
N SER A 310 24.19 -25.77 -19.64
CA SER A 310 25.21 -25.93 -20.70
C SER A 310 26.14 -27.10 -20.46
N HIS A 311 26.26 -27.60 -19.23
CA HIS A 311 27.09 -28.76 -18.89
C HIS A 311 26.30 -30.07 -18.93
N ASP A 312 24.98 -30.06 -18.61
CA ASP A 312 24.12 -31.24 -18.62
C ASP A 312 22.64 -30.83 -18.91
N PRO A 313 22.24 -30.80 -20.20
CA PRO A 313 20.91 -30.39 -20.61
C PRO A 313 19.77 -31.32 -20.16
N LEU A 314 20.04 -32.58 -19.93
CA LEU A 314 19.02 -33.59 -19.56
C LEU A 314 18.90 -33.80 -18.05
N SER A 315 19.59 -32.98 -17.26
CA SER A 315 19.54 -33.00 -15.80
C SER A 315 18.35 -32.25 -15.23
N PHE A 316 18.28 -32.19 -13.90
CA PHE A 316 17.37 -31.27 -13.15
C PHE A 316 17.44 -29.82 -13.66
N TRP A 317 18.62 -29.36 -14.08
CA TRP A 317 18.82 -27.97 -14.53
C TRP A 317 18.09 -27.70 -15.85
N GLY A 318 18.00 -28.67 -16.75
CA GLY A 318 17.19 -28.54 -17.97
C GLY A 318 15.70 -28.42 -17.67
N ILE A 319 15.18 -29.22 -16.74
CA ILE A 319 13.78 -29.14 -16.30
C ILE A 319 13.49 -27.77 -15.65
N ALA A 320 14.39 -27.32 -14.75
CA ALA A 320 14.26 -26.02 -14.09
C ALA A 320 14.29 -24.85 -15.11
N MET A 321 15.14 -24.93 -16.14
CA MET A 321 15.20 -23.97 -17.24
C MET A 321 13.89 -23.94 -18.03
N LEU A 322 13.38 -25.10 -18.42
CA LEU A 322 12.11 -25.19 -19.15
C LEU A 322 10.96 -24.64 -18.34
N ALA A 323 10.91 -24.90 -17.02
CA ALA A 323 9.90 -24.35 -16.13
C ALA A 323 9.96 -22.80 -16.07
N GLN A 324 11.17 -22.24 -15.95
CA GLN A 324 11.38 -20.79 -15.89
C GLN A 324 11.06 -20.11 -17.23
N LEU A 325 11.51 -20.67 -18.35
CA LEU A 325 11.18 -20.18 -19.69
C LEU A 325 9.69 -20.32 -20.01
N GLY A 326 9.07 -21.41 -19.56
CA GLY A 326 7.62 -21.62 -19.66
C GLY A 326 6.82 -20.54 -18.91
N LEU A 327 7.28 -20.16 -17.71
CA LEU A 327 6.68 -19.04 -16.97
C LEU A 327 6.75 -17.72 -17.76
N TYR A 328 7.92 -17.43 -18.36
CA TYR A 328 8.09 -16.19 -19.13
C TYR A 328 7.30 -16.23 -20.44
N ALA A 329 7.27 -17.37 -21.13
CA ALA A 329 6.45 -17.55 -22.34
C ALA A 329 4.95 -17.39 -22.03
N ALA A 330 4.46 -17.99 -20.93
CA ALA A 330 3.09 -17.80 -20.45
C ALA A 330 2.79 -16.33 -20.13
N ALA A 331 3.76 -15.62 -19.56
CA ALA A 331 3.60 -14.18 -19.28
C ALA A 331 3.50 -13.34 -20.56
N VAL A 332 4.28 -13.65 -21.59
CA VAL A 332 4.19 -13.00 -22.91
C VAL A 332 2.81 -13.27 -23.56
N VAL A 333 2.33 -14.52 -23.54
CA VAL A 333 0.98 -14.86 -24.01
C VAL A 333 -0.08 -14.09 -23.22
N GLY A 334 0.10 -14.00 -21.89
CA GLY A 334 -0.77 -13.22 -21.01
C GLY A 334 -0.79 -11.72 -21.32
N PHE A 335 0.36 -11.15 -21.69
CA PHE A 335 0.47 -9.76 -22.14
C PHE A 335 -0.31 -9.53 -23.46
N VAL A 336 -0.12 -10.40 -24.45
CA VAL A 336 -0.84 -10.30 -25.74
C VAL A 336 -2.35 -10.44 -25.55
N ARG A 337 -2.78 -11.32 -24.64
CA ARG A 337 -4.19 -11.60 -24.35
C ARG A 337 -4.75 -10.84 -23.14
N ARG A 338 -4.09 -9.78 -22.66
CA ARG A 338 -4.45 -9.09 -21.41
C ARG A 338 -5.87 -8.53 -21.35
N ASN A 339 -6.44 -8.21 -22.50
CA ASN A 339 -7.81 -7.68 -22.64
C ASN A 339 -8.85 -8.78 -22.93
N GLN A 340 -8.47 -10.06 -23.00
CA GLN A 340 -9.38 -11.15 -23.30
C GLN A 340 -9.84 -11.83 -22.00
N PRO A 341 -11.15 -11.80 -21.66
CA PRO A 341 -11.66 -12.40 -20.42
C PRO A 341 -11.52 -13.93 -20.38
N SER A 342 -11.47 -14.59 -21.54
CA SER A 342 -11.33 -16.05 -21.68
C SER A 342 -9.91 -16.57 -21.44
N THR A 343 -8.92 -15.71 -21.13
CA THR A 343 -7.55 -16.15 -20.90
C THR A 343 -7.45 -17.02 -19.65
N HIS A 344 -6.80 -18.18 -19.77
CA HIS A 344 -6.64 -19.16 -18.70
C HIS A 344 -6.00 -18.55 -17.45
N LYS A 345 -6.45 -18.96 -16.26
CA LYS A 345 -6.05 -18.38 -14.95
C LYS A 345 -4.51 -18.41 -14.75
N LEU A 346 -3.84 -19.51 -15.12
CA LEU A 346 -2.38 -19.62 -14.97
C LEU A 346 -1.63 -18.61 -15.86
N ILE A 347 -2.09 -18.37 -17.09
CA ILE A 347 -1.49 -17.40 -18.01
C ILE A 347 -1.64 -15.98 -17.43
N ARG A 348 -2.84 -15.64 -16.91
CA ARG A 348 -3.06 -14.35 -16.25
C ARG A 348 -2.19 -14.17 -15.01
N LEU A 349 -2.02 -15.24 -14.21
CA LEU A 349 -1.17 -15.20 -13.03
C LEU A 349 0.31 -15.02 -13.40
N SER A 350 0.80 -15.73 -14.42
CA SER A 350 2.17 -15.60 -14.94
C SER A 350 2.44 -14.18 -15.43
N TYR A 351 1.50 -13.59 -16.20
CA TYR A 351 1.59 -12.20 -16.64
C TYR A 351 1.62 -11.23 -15.46
N PHE A 352 0.72 -11.39 -14.49
CA PHE A 352 0.68 -10.56 -13.29
C PHE A 352 1.97 -10.64 -12.49
N PHE A 353 2.52 -11.83 -12.30
CA PHE A 353 3.77 -12.04 -11.58
C PHE A 353 4.95 -11.38 -12.29
N VAL A 354 5.14 -11.65 -13.58
CA VAL A 354 6.26 -11.10 -14.35
C VAL A 354 6.14 -9.59 -14.51
N SER A 355 4.95 -9.07 -14.84
CA SER A 355 4.74 -7.61 -14.96
C SER A 355 4.97 -6.88 -13.64
N SER A 356 4.57 -7.47 -12.50
CA SER A 356 4.86 -6.91 -11.19
C SER A 356 6.37 -6.85 -10.92
N ASN A 357 7.13 -7.90 -11.25
CA ASN A 357 8.58 -7.90 -11.08
C ASN A 357 9.30 -6.94 -12.04
N LEU A 358 8.79 -6.73 -13.25
CA LEU A 358 9.30 -5.69 -14.15
C LEU A 358 9.04 -4.28 -13.60
N ALA A 359 7.88 -4.04 -12.96
CA ALA A 359 7.61 -2.78 -12.28
C ALA A 359 8.58 -2.54 -11.11
N LEU A 360 8.97 -3.60 -10.36
CA LEU A 360 10.00 -3.52 -9.32
C LEU A 360 11.37 -3.16 -9.89
N LEU A 361 11.79 -3.78 -11.01
CA LEU A 361 13.05 -3.40 -11.69
C LEU A 361 13.04 -1.95 -12.15
N LEU A 362 11.93 -1.49 -12.75
CA LEU A 362 11.78 -0.10 -13.15
C LEU A 362 11.89 0.84 -11.93
N SER A 363 11.33 0.46 -10.79
CA SER A 363 11.42 1.25 -9.56
C SER A 363 12.86 1.37 -9.05
N TRP A 364 13.63 0.29 -9.08
CA TRP A 364 15.06 0.33 -8.74
C TRP A 364 15.87 1.19 -9.72
N TYR A 365 15.60 1.06 -11.01
CA TYR A 365 16.22 1.92 -12.02
C TYR A 365 15.93 3.40 -11.75
N GLN A 366 14.66 3.74 -11.51
CA GLN A 366 14.26 5.10 -11.18
C GLN A 366 14.87 5.59 -9.85
N PHE A 367 14.97 4.73 -8.84
CA PHE A 367 15.59 5.07 -7.57
C PHE A 367 17.05 5.47 -7.73
N VAL A 368 17.81 4.75 -8.57
CA VAL A 368 19.24 5.03 -8.81
C VAL A 368 19.44 6.25 -9.71
N THR A 369 18.56 6.46 -10.70
CA THR A 369 18.77 7.50 -11.74
C THR A 369 18.09 8.83 -11.41
N SER A 370 16.86 8.83 -10.90
CA SER A 370 16.07 10.06 -10.71
C SER A 370 15.43 10.20 -9.32
N GLY A 371 15.24 9.13 -8.62
CA GLY A 371 14.97 8.97 -7.20
C GLY A 371 13.76 9.65 -6.56
N LYS A 372 13.22 10.75 -7.09
CA LYS A 372 12.27 11.59 -6.35
C LYS A 372 11.09 12.02 -7.23
N GLN A 373 9.91 11.48 -6.98
CA GLN A 373 8.64 11.92 -7.60
C GLN A 373 7.72 12.52 -6.56
N THR A 374 7.29 13.76 -6.72
CA THR A 374 6.40 14.46 -5.80
C THR A 374 4.94 14.49 -6.24
N THR A 375 4.68 14.45 -7.55
CA THR A 375 3.32 14.57 -8.09
C THR A 375 2.77 13.23 -8.56
N TRP A 376 1.46 13.02 -8.36
CA TRP A 376 0.74 11.84 -8.89
C TRP A 376 -0.14 12.23 -10.09
N SER A 377 -0.39 11.29 -10.98
CA SER A 377 -1.38 11.42 -12.06
C SER A 377 -2.80 11.39 -11.50
N GLU A 378 -3.77 11.76 -12.34
CA GLU A 378 -5.20 11.86 -12.01
C GLU A 378 -5.76 10.69 -11.18
N SER A 379 -6.81 10.98 -10.41
CA SER A 379 -7.45 10.04 -9.50
C SER A 379 -8.06 8.83 -10.23
N ARG A 380 -8.22 7.70 -9.52
CA ARG A 380 -8.68 6.40 -10.05
C ARG A 380 -10.06 6.41 -10.71
N GLY A 381 -10.87 7.44 -10.50
CA GLY A 381 -12.27 7.54 -10.96
C GLY A 381 -12.49 8.37 -12.20
N GLN A 382 -11.45 8.84 -12.88
CA GLN A 382 -11.57 9.63 -14.12
C GLN A 382 -11.16 8.73 -15.30
N ALA A 383 -12.10 7.98 -15.86
CA ALA A 383 -12.04 7.36 -17.17
C ALA A 383 -13.12 7.97 -18.04
#